data_3a4b0d221c5ffec82d83af83c96288fe
#
_entry.id   3a4b0d221c5ffec82d83af83c96288fe
#
_cell.length_a   1.000
_cell.length_b   1.000
_cell.length_c   1.000
_cell.angle_alpha   90.00
_cell.angle_beta   90.00
_cell.angle_gamma   90.00
#
_symmetry.space_group_name_H-M   'P 1'
#
loop_
_entity.id
_entity.type
_entity.pdbx_description
1 polymer ?
#
loop_
_entity_poly.entity_id
_entity_poly.type
_entity_poly.pdbx_seq_one_letter_code
_entity_poly.pdbx_strand_id
1 'polypeptide(L)'
;MMTSTPATFPALAAGIELDALAALVRRYTVAISSRSGGGTLGSGVIWQGDGLIVTNAHVVRDQRPVITLADGSAHEGRIVALDARRDLALLAIDAQGLPAAPIGDAESLRAGSLVLALGHPRGVANAMSLGVVHAVTTKRGMPRFIAADLRLAPGNSGGPMVDSSGRVVGINTMVAGALGVAIPSTVVRRFLHEVARSGTVSFAPPLAA
;
A
#
# COMPACT_ATOMS: atom_id res chain seq x y z
N MET A 1 -40.34 37.59 -1.16
CA MET A 1 -40.30 36.12 -1.30
C MET A 1 -38.99 35.79 -2.02
N MET A 2 -37.95 35.42 -1.28
CA MET A 2 -36.67 34.97 -1.86
C MET A 2 -36.77 33.47 -2.09
N THR A 3 -36.81 33.04 -3.32
CA THR A 3 -36.74 31.62 -3.71
C THR A 3 -35.32 31.16 -3.58
N SER A 4 -35.03 30.41 -2.51
CA SER A 4 -33.76 29.68 -2.35
C SER A 4 -33.71 28.57 -3.38
N THR A 5 -32.85 28.71 -4.39
CA THR A 5 -32.50 27.61 -5.28
C THR A 5 -31.73 26.57 -4.46
N PRO A 6 -32.17 25.31 -4.38
CA PRO A 6 -31.37 24.28 -3.69
C PRO A 6 -30.04 24.11 -4.38
N ALA A 7 -28.95 24.18 -3.62
CA ALA A 7 -27.63 23.85 -4.12
C ALA A 7 -27.67 22.40 -4.63
N THR A 8 -27.62 22.23 -5.94
CA THR A 8 -27.46 20.92 -6.57
C THR A 8 -26.02 20.50 -6.31
N PHE A 9 -25.78 19.68 -5.31
CA PHE A 9 -24.51 18.97 -5.20
C PHE A 9 -24.37 18.14 -6.47
N PRO A 10 -23.26 18.29 -7.25
CA PRO A 10 -23.02 17.39 -8.34
C PRO A 10 -23.08 15.98 -7.74
N ALA A 11 -24.05 15.21 -8.17
CA ALA A 11 -24.24 13.84 -7.72
C ALA A 11 -22.90 13.13 -7.77
N LEU A 12 -22.66 12.22 -6.84
CA LEU A 12 -21.66 11.15 -6.91
C LEU A 12 -21.97 10.29 -8.15
N ALA A 13 -21.95 10.87 -9.31
CA ALA A 13 -22.32 10.28 -10.60
C ALA A 13 -21.13 9.62 -11.31
N ALA A 14 -20.00 9.44 -10.62
CA ALA A 14 -19.03 8.44 -10.96
C ALA A 14 -19.20 7.34 -9.92
N GLY A 15 -20.06 6.37 -10.20
CA GLY A 15 -20.09 5.12 -9.45
C GLY A 15 -18.66 4.59 -9.47
N ILE A 16 -17.93 4.80 -8.37
CA ILE A 16 -16.69 4.08 -8.15
C ILE A 16 -17.17 2.64 -8.04
N GLU A 17 -16.92 1.86 -9.08
CA GLU A 17 -17.14 0.41 -9.04
C GLU A 17 -16.09 -0.13 -8.09
N LEU A 18 -16.41 -0.17 -6.80
CA LEU A 18 -15.49 -0.55 -5.72
C LEU A 18 -14.99 -1.97 -5.90
N ASP A 19 -15.78 -2.84 -6.50
CA ASP A 19 -15.41 -4.20 -6.85
C ASP A 19 -14.37 -4.23 -7.97
N ALA A 20 -14.53 -3.44 -9.03
CA ALA A 20 -13.55 -3.30 -10.11
C ALA A 20 -12.25 -2.67 -9.58
N LEU A 21 -12.35 -1.65 -8.75
CA LEU A 21 -11.18 -1.04 -8.10
C LEU A 21 -10.47 -2.03 -7.17
N ALA A 22 -11.21 -2.79 -6.37
CA ALA A 22 -10.66 -3.84 -5.53
C ALA A 22 -9.96 -4.93 -6.37
N ALA A 23 -10.57 -5.34 -7.48
CA ALA A 23 -9.98 -6.31 -8.41
C ALA A 23 -8.67 -5.80 -9.03
N LEU A 24 -8.61 -4.51 -9.37
CA LEU A 24 -7.39 -3.87 -9.85
C LEU A 24 -6.29 -3.90 -8.78
N VAL A 25 -6.61 -3.47 -7.55
CA VAL A 25 -5.64 -3.37 -6.46
C VAL A 25 -5.12 -4.75 -6.03
N ARG A 26 -5.96 -5.77 -6.07
CA ARG A 26 -5.56 -7.17 -5.80
C ARG A 26 -4.41 -7.64 -6.68
N ARG A 27 -4.37 -7.23 -7.94
CA ARG A 27 -3.36 -7.69 -8.90
C ARG A 27 -1.93 -7.38 -8.47
N TYR A 28 -1.72 -6.26 -7.77
CA TYR A 28 -0.40 -5.84 -7.28
C TYR A 28 -0.25 -5.95 -5.76
N THR A 29 -1.21 -6.58 -5.07
CA THR A 29 -1.14 -6.87 -3.63
C THR A 29 -0.74 -8.33 -3.43
N VAL A 30 0.26 -8.58 -2.58
CA VAL A 30 0.74 -9.92 -2.26
C VAL A 30 0.53 -10.25 -0.79
N ALA A 31 0.40 -11.56 -0.48
CA ALA A 31 0.45 -12.06 0.88
C ALA A 31 1.89 -12.42 1.26
N ILE A 32 2.28 -12.15 2.49
CA ILE A 32 3.59 -12.49 3.04
C ILE A 32 3.39 -13.43 4.22
N SER A 33 4.04 -14.59 4.19
CA SER A 33 3.96 -15.60 5.22
C SER A 33 5.33 -16.14 5.59
N SER A 34 5.40 -16.82 6.75
CA SER A 34 6.60 -17.51 7.20
C SER A 34 6.73 -18.89 6.52
N ARG A 35 7.96 -19.32 6.25
CA ARG A 35 8.25 -20.70 5.79
C ARG A 35 7.96 -21.76 6.86
N SER A 36 8.14 -21.41 8.12
CA SER A 36 7.94 -22.32 9.25
C SER A 36 6.46 -22.61 9.57
N GLY A 37 5.55 -22.03 8.80
CA GLY A 37 4.10 -22.10 9.08
C GLY A 37 3.67 -21.01 10.06
N GLY A 38 2.36 -20.91 10.33
CA GLY A 38 1.81 -19.89 11.23
C GLY A 38 0.90 -18.88 10.52
N GLY A 39 0.64 -19.10 9.23
CA GLY A 39 -0.30 -18.25 8.47
C GLY A 39 0.33 -16.97 7.90
N THR A 40 -0.53 -16.11 7.38
CA THR A 40 -0.13 -14.84 6.79
C THR A 40 0.34 -13.86 7.86
N LEU A 41 1.56 -13.34 7.71
CA LEU A 41 2.16 -12.35 8.62
C LEU A 41 1.73 -10.93 8.24
N GLY A 42 1.53 -10.67 6.94
CA GLY A 42 1.18 -9.37 6.40
C GLY A 42 1.00 -9.40 4.90
N SER A 43 1.02 -8.24 4.32
CA SER A 43 0.85 -8.00 2.90
C SER A 43 2.06 -7.27 2.32
N GLY A 44 2.10 -7.17 0.99
CA GLY A 44 3.09 -6.38 0.27
C GLY A 44 2.50 -5.80 -1.01
N VAL A 45 3.25 -4.90 -1.62
CA VAL A 45 2.90 -4.22 -2.88
C VAL A 45 3.98 -4.54 -3.91
N ILE A 46 3.59 -5.07 -5.07
CA ILE A 46 4.49 -5.22 -6.22
C ILE A 46 4.82 -3.81 -6.71
N TRP A 47 6.03 -3.37 -6.41
CA TRP A 47 6.48 -2.01 -6.73
C TRP A 47 7.03 -1.90 -8.14
N GLN A 48 7.68 -2.99 -8.60
CA GLN A 48 8.18 -3.12 -9.98
C GLN A 48 7.89 -4.51 -10.52
N GLY A 49 7.66 -4.59 -11.82
CA GLY A 49 7.27 -5.82 -12.51
C GLY A 49 8.37 -6.87 -12.63
N ASP A 50 9.59 -6.56 -12.21
CA ASP A 50 10.75 -7.46 -12.13
C ASP A 50 10.87 -8.17 -10.77
N GLY A 51 9.82 -8.14 -9.95
CA GLY A 51 9.74 -8.87 -8.69
C GLY A 51 10.12 -8.06 -7.45
N LEU A 52 10.25 -6.74 -7.53
CA LEU A 52 10.48 -5.91 -6.35
C LEU A 52 9.17 -5.62 -5.61
N ILE A 53 9.16 -5.92 -4.30
CA ILE A 53 8.00 -5.83 -3.43
C ILE A 53 8.32 -4.96 -2.21
N VAL A 54 7.46 -3.97 -1.95
CA VAL A 54 7.53 -3.14 -0.75
C VAL A 54 6.56 -3.68 0.30
N THR A 55 7.02 -3.74 1.55
CA THR A 55 6.21 -4.11 2.72
C THR A 55 6.71 -3.38 3.97
N ASN A 56 6.14 -3.68 5.15
CA ASN A 56 6.67 -3.18 6.41
C ASN A 56 7.83 -4.05 6.92
N ALA A 57 8.76 -3.42 7.66
CA ALA A 57 9.88 -4.13 8.27
C ALA A 57 9.40 -5.14 9.31
N HIS A 58 8.38 -4.80 10.12
CA HIS A 58 7.83 -5.69 11.14
C HIS A 58 7.10 -6.93 10.59
N VAL A 59 6.71 -6.91 9.31
CA VAL A 59 6.11 -8.06 8.61
C VAL A 59 7.17 -9.11 8.27
N VAL A 60 8.41 -8.67 8.01
CA VAL A 60 9.50 -9.55 7.59
C VAL A 60 10.15 -10.18 8.81
N ARG A 61 9.73 -11.40 9.16
CA ARG A 61 10.24 -12.15 10.33
C ARG A 61 11.26 -13.21 9.95
N ASP A 62 11.26 -13.65 8.69
CA ASP A 62 12.15 -14.67 8.16
C ASP A 62 13.14 -14.07 7.18
N GLN A 63 14.33 -14.68 7.08
CA GLN A 63 15.34 -14.32 6.06
C GLN A 63 14.83 -14.58 4.64
N ARG A 64 13.92 -15.54 4.48
CA ARG A 64 13.32 -15.95 3.21
C ARG A 64 11.81 -16.15 3.38
N PRO A 65 11.03 -15.06 3.42
CA PRO A 65 9.58 -15.15 3.53
C PRO A 65 8.97 -15.79 2.27
N VAL A 66 7.79 -16.38 2.40
CA VAL A 66 7.00 -16.84 1.26
C VAL A 66 6.08 -15.71 0.81
N ILE A 67 6.15 -15.39 -0.48
CA ILE A 67 5.33 -14.37 -1.13
C ILE A 67 4.32 -15.07 -2.02
N THR A 68 3.04 -14.87 -1.74
CA THR A 68 1.94 -15.40 -2.55
C THR A 68 1.33 -14.29 -3.38
N LEU A 69 1.33 -14.45 -4.71
CA LEU A 69 0.77 -13.51 -5.66
C LEU A 69 -0.76 -13.66 -5.77
N ALA A 70 -1.41 -12.75 -6.50
CA ALA A 70 -2.86 -12.74 -6.67
C ALA A 70 -3.41 -13.96 -7.43
N ASP A 71 -2.60 -14.61 -8.26
CA ASP A 71 -2.92 -15.84 -8.98
C ASP A 71 -2.73 -17.11 -8.14
N GLY A 72 -2.29 -16.97 -6.88
CA GLY A 72 -2.02 -18.05 -5.95
C GLY A 72 -0.60 -18.65 -6.07
N SER A 73 0.21 -18.22 -7.01
CA SER A 73 1.61 -18.67 -7.12
C SER A 73 2.43 -18.20 -5.90
N ALA A 74 3.28 -19.09 -5.39
CA ALA A 74 4.12 -18.83 -4.22
C ALA A 74 5.60 -18.78 -4.62
N HIS A 75 6.28 -17.76 -4.18
CA HIS A 75 7.69 -17.50 -4.46
C HIS A 75 8.47 -17.33 -3.15
N GLU A 76 9.74 -17.74 -3.16
CA GLU A 76 10.66 -17.43 -2.07
C GLU A 76 11.10 -15.98 -2.19
N GLY A 77 10.87 -15.18 -1.15
CA GLY A 77 11.32 -13.79 -1.06
C GLY A 77 12.74 -13.70 -0.53
N ARG A 78 13.50 -12.74 -1.04
CA ARG A 78 14.83 -12.36 -0.54
C ARG A 78 14.76 -10.91 -0.02
N ILE A 79 15.30 -10.67 1.17
CA ILE A 79 15.40 -9.33 1.73
C ILE A 79 16.48 -8.56 0.96
N VAL A 80 16.09 -7.43 0.39
CA VAL A 80 16.99 -6.51 -0.33
C VAL A 80 17.43 -5.38 0.59
N ALA A 81 16.48 -4.80 1.34
CA ALA A 81 16.75 -3.75 2.30
C ALA A 81 15.71 -3.74 3.43
N LEU A 82 16.12 -3.30 4.61
CA LEU A 82 15.28 -3.09 5.78
C LEU A 82 15.56 -1.71 6.39
N ASP A 83 14.50 -0.96 6.65
CA ASP A 83 14.54 0.28 7.42
C ASP A 83 13.56 0.19 8.60
N ALA A 84 14.04 -0.26 9.73
CA ALA A 84 13.23 -0.38 10.95
C ALA A 84 12.73 0.98 11.48
N ARG A 85 13.43 2.09 11.18
CA ARG A 85 13.03 3.43 11.63
C ARG A 85 11.81 3.97 10.88
N ARG A 86 11.69 3.62 9.59
CA ARG A 86 10.55 3.97 8.74
C ARG A 86 9.51 2.86 8.69
N ASP A 87 9.83 1.69 9.28
CA ASP A 87 9.04 0.45 9.19
C ASP A 87 8.82 0.01 7.73
N LEU A 88 9.87 0.05 6.91
CA LEU A 88 9.84 -0.35 5.50
C LEU A 88 10.82 -1.49 5.23
N ALA A 89 10.42 -2.38 4.33
CA ALA A 89 11.26 -3.42 3.76
C ALA A 89 11.10 -3.47 2.25
N LEU A 90 12.19 -3.77 1.56
CA LEU A 90 12.21 -4.12 0.15
C LEU A 90 12.58 -5.59 0.02
N LEU A 91 11.72 -6.36 -0.63
CA LEU A 91 11.91 -7.76 -0.95
C LEU A 91 12.07 -7.92 -2.46
N ALA A 92 12.74 -8.99 -2.87
CA ALA A 92 12.79 -9.41 -4.27
C ALA A 92 12.37 -10.88 -4.39
N ILE A 93 11.63 -11.20 -5.44
CA ILE A 93 11.31 -12.56 -5.88
C ILE A 93 11.85 -12.77 -7.30
N ASP A 94 12.11 -14.01 -7.65
CA ASP A 94 12.51 -14.38 -9.02
C ASP A 94 11.24 -14.55 -9.88
N ALA A 95 10.73 -13.41 -10.38
CA ALA A 95 9.58 -13.34 -11.26
C ALA A 95 9.65 -12.08 -12.13
N GLN A 96 9.10 -12.16 -13.34
CA GLN A 96 9.10 -11.08 -14.32
C GLN A 96 7.69 -10.84 -14.86
N GLY A 97 7.46 -9.64 -15.41
CA GLY A 97 6.18 -9.30 -16.02
C GLY A 97 5.03 -9.16 -15.02
N LEU A 98 5.35 -8.95 -13.74
CA LEU A 98 4.35 -8.78 -12.70
C LEU A 98 3.59 -7.45 -12.85
N PRO A 99 2.32 -7.38 -12.44
CA PRO A 99 1.54 -6.15 -12.46
C PRO A 99 2.07 -5.19 -11.40
N ALA A 100 2.91 -4.23 -11.79
CA ALA A 100 3.40 -3.19 -10.89
C ALA A 100 2.29 -2.24 -10.48
N ALA A 101 2.30 -1.82 -9.21
CA ALA A 101 1.33 -0.87 -8.68
C ALA A 101 1.51 0.52 -9.30
N PRO A 102 0.43 1.17 -9.76
CA PRO A 102 0.47 2.59 -10.08
C PRO A 102 0.68 3.39 -8.78
N ILE A 103 1.68 4.28 -8.78
CA ILE A 103 2.03 5.03 -7.57
C ILE A 103 1.46 6.44 -7.63
N GLY A 104 0.60 6.73 -6.67
CA GLY A 104 0.00 8.05 -6.46
C GLY A 104 0.89 8.99 -5.64
N ASP A 105 0.43 10.22 -5.52
CA ASP A 105 1.08 11.26 -4.73
C ASP A 105 0.37 11.46 -3.39
N ALA A 106 1.04 11.07 -2.30
CA ALA A 106 0.52 11.29 -0.95
C ALA A 106 0.37 12.77 -0.57
N GLU A 107 1.12 13.68 -1.24
CA GLU A 107 1.05 15.12 -0.96
C GLU A 107 -0.23 15.76 -1.53
N SER A 108 -0.86 15.09 -2.50
CA SER A 108 -2.15 15.54 -3.06
C SER A 108 -3.33 15.25 -2.12
N LEU A 109 -3.17 14.36 -1.13
CA LEU A 109 -4.24 14.00 -0.20
C LEU A 109 -4.62 15.17 0.72
N ARG A 110 -5.91 15.27 1.00
CA ARG A 110 -6.49 16.24 1.95
C ARG A 110 -7.44 15.50 2.90
N ALA A 111 -7.74 16.09 4.04
CA ALA A 111 -8.82 15.59 4.89
C ALA A 111 -10.11 15.46 4.07
N GLY A 112 -10.78 14.32 4.18
CA GLY A 112 -11.95 13.99 3.36
C GLY A 112 -11.65 13.28 2.04
N SER A 113 -10.38 13.15 1.61
CA SER A 113 -10.02 12.32 0.45
C SER A 113 -10.41 10.86 0.69
N LEU A 114 -11.07 10.22 -0.30
CA LEU A 114 -11.38 8.79 -0.24
C LEU A 114 -10.11 7.96 -0.38
N VAL A 115 -9.97 6.94 0.47
CA VAL A 115 -8.88 5.97 0.41
C VAL A 115 -9.42 4.56 0.68
N LEU A 116 -8.76 3.58 0.07
CA LEU A 116 -9.02 2.17 0.30
C LEU A 116 -7.73 1.51 0.80
N ALA A 117 -7.87 0.59 1.75
CA ALA A 117 -6.80 -0.27 2.22
C ALA A 117 -7.10 -1.71 1.84
N LEU A 118 -6.14 -2.40 1.23
CA LEU A 118 -6.21 -3.83 0.95
C LEU A 118 -5.13 -4.59 1.71
N GLY A 119 -5.39 -5.88 1.92
CA GLY A 119 -4.44 -6.79 2.53
C GLY A 119 -5.03 -8.17 2.76
N HIS A 120 -4.32 -8.98 3.56
CA HIS A 120 -4.67 -10.37 3.84
C HIS A 120 -4.88 -10.57 5.36
N PRO A 121 -5.85 -9.85 5.99
CA PRO A 121 -6.03 -9.94 7.43
C PRO A 121 -6.41 -11.35 7.84
N ARG A 122 -5.67 -11.91 8.80
CA ARG A 122 -5.92 -13.25 9.37
C ARG A 122 -6.04 -14.35 8.32
N GLY A 123 -5.33 -14.23 7.19
CA GLY A 123 -5.42 -15.19 6.08
C GLY A 123 -6.68 -15.02 5.21
N VAL A 124 -7.56 -14.08 5.49
CA VAL A 124 -8.65 -13.72 4.58
C VAL A 124 -8.03 -12.99 3.39
N ALA A 125 -8.05 -13.64 2.24
CA ALA A 125 -7.46 -13.09 1.03
C ALA A 125 -8.16 -11.80 0.62
N ASN A 126 -7.38 -10.76 0.33
CA ASN A 126 -7.84 -9.55 -0.32
C ASN A 126 -8.98 -8.79 0.39
N ALA A 127 -8.97 -8.76 1.72
CA ALA A 127 -9.93 -7.95 2.44
C ALA A 127 -9.68 -6.45 2.18
N MET A 128 -10.76 -5.75 1.89
CA MET A 128 -10.76 -4.31 1.58
C MET A 128 -11.45 -3.52 2.70
N SER A 129 -10.91 -2.37 3.00
CA SER A 129 -11.51 -1.36 3.87
C SER A 129 -11.57 -0.03 3.14
N LEU A 130 -12.73 0.62 3.14
CA LEU A 130 -12.92 1.95 2.57
C LEU A 130 -13.02 2.97 3.71
N GLY A 131 -12.43 4.13 3.52
CA GLY A 131 -12.51 5.22 4.47
C GLY A 131 -12.10 6.56 3.87
N VAL A 132 -11.95 7.54 4.74
CA VAL A 132 -11.54 8.89 4.35
C VAL A 132 -10.28 9.30 5.10
N VAL A 133 -9.43 10.07 4.45
CA VAL A 133 -8.27 10.67 5.10
C VAL A 133 -8.74 11.60 6.21
N HIS A 134 -8.30 11.34 7.42
CA HIS A 134 -8.51 12.21 8.57
C HIS A 134 -7.45 13.33 8.62
N ALA A 135 -6.18 12.93 8.45
CA ALA A 135 -5.06 13.85 8.42
C ALA A 135 -3.86 13.26 7.68
N VAL A 136 -3.06 14.12 7.07
CA VAL A 136 -1.70 13.81 6.65
C VAL A 136 -0.77 14.53 7.60
N THR A 137 -0.07 13.77 8.47
CA THR A 137 0.86 14.36 9.43
C THR A 137 2.18 14.68 8.74
N THR A 138 2.76 15.82 9.07
CA THR A 138 4.03 16.26 8.49
C THR A 138 5.09 16.44 9.58
N LYS A 139 6.35 16.24 9.19
CA LYS A 139 7.50 16.64 10.00
C LYS A 139 8.46 17.42 9.12
N ARG A 140 8.75 18.69 9.50
CA ARG A 140 9.57 19.62 8.71
C ARG A 140 9.04 19.77 7.26
N GLY A 141 7.69 19.87 7.11
CA GLY A 141 7.04 20.05 5.82
C GLY A 141 6.88 18.78 4.97
N MET A 142 7.40 17.62 5.40
CA MET A 142 7.26 16.37 4.64
C MET A 142 6.22 15.45 5.27
N PRO A 143 5.34 14.79 4.47
CA PRO A 143 4.40 13.79 4.95
C PRO A 143 5.14 12.70 5.72
N ARG A 144 4.64 12.36 6.91
CA ARG A 144 5.18 11.29 7.74
C ARG A 144 4.25 10.09 7.82
N PHE A 145 2.96 10.36 8.01
CA PHE A 145 1.91 9.36 8.07
C PHE A 145 0.63 9.89 7.45
N ILE A 146 -0.14 8.99 6.86
CA ILE A 146 -1.53 9.21 6.48
C ILE A 146 -2.37 8.54 7.55
N ALA A 147 -3.23 9.30 8.23
CA ALA A 147 -4.23 8.78 9.14
C ALA A 147 -5.60 8.83 8.45
N ALA A 148 -6.30 7.71 8.41
CA ALA A 148 -7.59 7.59 7.75
C ALA A 148 -8.60 6.88 8.64
N ASP A 149 -9.86 7.30 8.57
CA ASP A 149 -10.97 6.61 9.22
C ASP A 149 -11.34 5.38 8.39
N LEU A 150 -10.58 4.31 8.62
CA LEU A 150 -10.78 2.99 8.02
C LEU A 150 -10.27 1.90 8.96
N ARG A 151 -10.82 0.70 8.81
CA ARG A 151 -10.44 -0.43 9.65
C ARG A 151 -9.25 -1.16 9.08
N LEU A 152 -8.19 -1.27 9.89
CA LEU A 152 -7.08 -2.18 9.63
C LEU A 152 -7.11 -3.32 10.66
N ALA A 153 -6.68 -4.49 10.24
CA ALA A 153 -6.51 -5.66 11.08
C ALA A 153 -5.11 -6.28 10.84
N PRO A 154 -4.60 -7.10 11.79
CA PRO A 154 -3.35 -7.85 11.57
C PRO A 154 -3.40 -8.61 10.25
N GLY A 155 -2.40 -8.41 9.39
CA GLY A 155 -2.35 -8.91 8.01
C GLY A 155 -2.56 -7.82 6.94
N ASN A 156 -3.15 -6.66 7.28
CA ASN A 156 -3.17 -5.52 6.37
C ASN A 156 -1.84 -4.76 6.30
N SER A 157 -0.99 -4.90 7.32
CA SER A 157 0.35 -4.30 7.35
C SER A 157 1.15 -4.69 6.11
N GLY A 158 1.81 -3.72 5.50
CA GLY A 158 2.58 -3.87 4.27
C GLY A 158 1.75 -3.78 2.99
N GLY A 159 0.43 -3.93 3.06
CA GLY A 159 -0.47 -3.79 1.92
C GLY A 159 -0.69 -2.32 1.51
N PRO A 160 -1.27 -2.09 0.33
CA PRO A 160 -1.48 -0.76 -0.20
C PRO A 160 -2.61 -0.01 0.50
N MET A 161 -2.40 1.30 0.73
CA MET A 161 -3.46 2.30 0.81
C MET A 161 -3.51 3.02 -0.53
N VAL A 162 -4.67 3.01 -1.19
CA VAL A 162 -4.84 3.59 -2.53
C VAL A 162 -5.84 4.74 -2.52
N ASP A 163 -5.70 5.64 -3.49
CA ASP A 163 -6.71 6.66 -3.80
C ASP A 163 -7.90 6.07 -4.58
N SER A 164 -8.90 6.89 -4.89
CA SER A 164 -10.09 6.49 -5.66
C SER A 164 -9.79 6.04 -7.10
N SER A 165 -8.57 6.22 -7.59
CA SER A 165 -8.11 5.75 -8.91
C SER A 165 -7.28 4.46 -8.82
N GLY A 166 -7.12 3.87 -7.63
CA GLY A 166 -6.30 2.68 -7.42
C GLY A 166 -4.80 2.94 -7.38
N ARG A 167 -4.35 4.18 -7.26
CA ARG A 167 -2.93 4.50 -7.15
C ARG A 167 -2.49 4.43 -5.70
N VAL A 168 -1.37 3.77 -5.46
CA VAL A 168 -0.82 3.60 -4.10
C VAL A 168 -0.32 4.93 -3.56
N VAL A 169 -1.02 5.45 -2.54
CA VAL A 169 -0.66 6.68 -1.82
C VAL A 169 0.08 6.39 -0.51
N GLY A 170 0.04 5.14 -0.04
CA GLY A 170 0.75 4.73 1.17
C GLY A 170 0.82 3.23 1.36
N ILE A 171 1.61 2.80 2.35
CA ILE A 171 1.72 1.42 2.82
C ILE A 171 1.08 1.33 4.21
N ASN A 172 0.04 0.50 4.35
CA ASN A 172 -0.65 0.29 5.62
C ASN A 172 0.34 -0.22 6.67
N THR A 173 0.35 0.34 7.88
CA THR A 173 1.33 -0.07 8.89
C THR A 173 0.70 -0.41 10.25
N MET A 174 -0.13 0.43 10.79
CA MET A 174 -0.65 0.26 12.15
C MET A 174 -2.03 0.88 12.32
N VAL A 175 -2.58 0.71 13.52
CA VAL A 175 -3.77 1.41 14.01
C VAL A 175 -3.34 2.36 15.12
N ALA A 176 -3.78 3.61 15.05
CA ALA A 176 -3.59 4.62 16.11
C ALA A 176 -4.96 5.08 16.61
N GLY A 177 -5.34 4.62 17.80
CA GLY A 177 -6.71 4.77 18.29
C GLY A 177 -7.70 4.04 17.39
N ALA A 178 -8.65 4.78 16.79
CA ALA A 178 -9.63 4.26 15.84
C ALA A 178 -9.18 4.40 14.36
N LEU A 179 -8.05 5.06 14.09
CA LEU A 179 -7.62 5.39 12.74
C LEU A 179 -6.63 4.33 12.21
N GLY A 180 -6.81 3.96 10.95
CA GLY A 180 -5.80 3.26 10.18
C GLY A 180 -4.68 4.22 9.76
N VAL A 181 -3.44 3.76 9.83
CA VAL A 181 -2.25 4.58 9.53
C VAL A 181 -1.45 3.93 8.41
N ALA A 182 -1.00 4.76 7.47
CA ALA A 182 -0.12 4.32 6.39
C ALA A 182 1.14 5.20 6.28
N ILE A 183 2.22 4.60 5.82
CA ILE A 183 3.46 5.29 5.46
C ILE A 183 3.26 5.88 4.06
N PRO A 184 3.40 7.21 3.86
CA PRO A 184 3.14 7.85 2.57
C PRO A 184 4.05 7.34 1.45
N SER A 185 3.51 7.31 0.22
CA SER A 185 4.26 6.91 -0.98
C SER A 185 5.53 7.75 -1.22
N THR A 186 5.54 9.02 -0.81
CA THR A 186 6.72 9.89 -0.85
C THR A 186 7.83 9.41 0.07
N VAL A 187 7.50 8.87 1.25
CA VAL A 187 8.47 8.27 2.18
C VAL A 187 9.04 6.97 1.60
N VAL A 188 8.16 6.15 1.00
CA VAL A 188 8.57 4.91 0.32
C VAL A 188 9.52 5.21 -0.84
N ARG A 189 9.18 6.14 -1.73
CA ARG A 189 10.06 6.57 -2.85
C ARG A 189 11.44 7.01 -2.36
N ARG A 190 11.47 7.78 -1.26
CA ARG A 190 12.74 8.21 -0.67
C ARG A 190 13.57 7.03 -0.16
N PHE A 191 12.96 6.09 0.55
CA PHE A 191 13.62 4.86 0.99
C PHE A 191 14.21 4.10 -0.19
N LEU A 192 13.43 3.86 -1.24
CA LEU A 192 13.88 3.15 -2.44
C LEU A 192 15.01 3.88 -3.16
N HIS A 193 14.95 5.21 -3.26
CA HIS A 193 16.03 6.00 -3.84
C HIS A 193 17.34 5.89 -3.04
N GLU A 194 17.26 5.84 -1.71
CA GLU A 194 18.43 5.64 -0.83
C GLU A 194 19.02 4.23 -1.05
N VAL A 195 18.18 3.18 -1.18
CA VAL A 195 18.60 1.80 -1.50
C VAL A 195 19.29 1.71 -2.87
N ALA A 196 18.74 2.38 -3.90
CA ALA A 196 19.36 2.42 -5.22
C ALA A 196 20.76 3.04 -5.19
N ARG A 197 20.92 4.13 -4.46
CA ARG A 197 22.22 4.83 -4.32
C ARG A 197 23.28 3.99 -3.60
N SER A 198 22.88 3.05 -2.75
CA SER A 198 23.81 2.13 -2.09
C SER A 198 24.35 1.02 -3.03
N GLY A 199 23.88 0.99 -4.29
CA GLY A 199 24.29 -0.01 -5.29
C GLY A 199 23.68 -1.40 -5.10
N THR A 200 22.73 -1.54 -4.18
CA THR A 200 22.11 -2.83 -3.86
C THR A 200 21.09 -3.26 -4.93
N VAL A 201 20.47 -2.30 -5.63
CA VAL A 201 19.44 -2.55 -6.67
C VAL A 201 19.49 -1.44 -7.71
N SER A 202 19.23 -1.77 -8.98
CA SER A 202 18.91 -0.80 -10.03
C SER A 202 17.39 -0.70 -10.17
N PHE A 203 16.84 0.51 -10.13
CA PHE A 203 15.42 0.75 -10.38
C PHE A 203 15.22 1.20 -11.82
N ALA A 204 14.32 0.55 -12.54
CA ALA A 204 13.82 1.11 -13.79
C ALA A 204 13.07 2.42 -13.47
N PRO A 205 13.20 3.48 -14.30
CA PRO A 205 12.42 4.68 -14.12
C PRO A 205 10.91 4.32 -14.15
N PRO A 206 10.07 4.98 -13.33
CA PRO A 206 8.64 4.77 -13.41
C PRO A 206 8.17 5.08 -14.81
N LEU A 207 7.34 4.20 -15.39
CA LEU A 207 6.66 4.47 -16.65
C LEU A 207 5.95 5.81 -16.51
N ALA A 208 6.27 6.75 -17.39
CA ALA A 208 5.60 8.04 -17.46
C ALA A 208 4.10 7.78 -17.71
N ALA A 209 3.25 8.37 -16.86
CA ALA A 209 1.81 8.32 -16.99
C ALA A 209 1.32 9.16 -18.16
#